data_f697079219563657a5645d0797016c41
#
_entry.id   f697079219563657a5645d0797016c41
#
_cell.length_a   1.000
_cell.length_b   1.000
_cell.length_c   1.000
_cell.angle_alpha   90.00
_cell.angle_beta   90.00
_cell.angle_gamma   90.00
#
_symmetry.space_group_name_H-M   'P 1'
#
loop_
_entity.id
_entity.type
_entity.pdbx_description
1 polymer ?
#
loop_
_entity_poly.entity_id
_entity_poly.type
_entity_poly.pdbx_seq_one_letter_code
_entity_poly.pdbx_strand_id
1 'polypeptide(L)'
;VGSEMCIRDRNVMEKDNYQWWRRRFCKMAEYFTAYRIDHILGFFRIWEIPVHSVHGLLGQFVPSLPMSKEEIQSFGLRFQPEFMTKPFINDYILNTMFGERSEEVRQTFVQHVHHDIYEMRPEFDTQRKVEAYFAGKTDEADLDLKEGLYSLISDVLFVVDRDNPEMYHPRIAVQNDFVYRQLTGQEQEAFNRLYNHYYYQRHNDFWYREAMKKLPVLTQSTSMLVCGEDLGMVPDCVPWVMDQLQILSLEIQRMPKNPEHEFGHVSEYPFRSVCTIGTHDMSTFRGWWEEDRSVTESFYYRELGHWGDLPEHAPGWLCEEVVRRHLYSPSMLCILTWQDWTAMDESLRNPDIEIERINVPANPKHYWRWRMHITLEELMKQDAFNEKIRNMIAESGR
;
A
#
# COMPACT_ATOMS: atom_id res chain seq x y z
N VAL A 1 5.31 14.65 0.28
CA VAL A 1 4.71 15.94 -0.10
C VAL A 1 3.37 15.67 -0.75
N GLY A 2 2.31 15.73 -0.06
CA GLY A 2 1.00 15.57 -0.70
C GLY A 2 -0.14 15.19 0.23
N SER A 3 0.12 14.45 1.29
CA SER A 3 -0.93 13.96 2.18
C SER A 3 -1.58 15.07 3.01
N GLU A 4 -0.85 16.06 3.48
CA GLU A 4 -1.43 17.18 4.24
C GLU A 4 -2.29 18.11 3.37
N MET A 5 -1.89 18.40 2.15
CA MET A 5 -2.72 19.14 1.18
C MET A 5 -4.00 18.36 0.81
N CYS A 6 -4.00 17.05 0.97
CA CYS A 6 -5.12 16.24 0.55
C CYS A 6 -6.34 16.27 1.48
N ILE A 7 -6.22 16.52 2.78
CA ILE A 7 -7.37 16.50 3.72
C ILE A 7 -7.70 17.88 4.27
N ARG A 8 -6.77 18.58 4.88
CA ARG A 8 -7.05 19.83 5.60
C ARG A 8 -7.50 20.94 4.68
N ASP A 9 -6.83 21.08 3.54
CA ASP A 9 -7.13 22.17 2.61
C ASP A 9 -8.36 21.92 1.75
N ARG A 10 -8.83 20.65 1.63
CA ARG A 10 -9.99 20.35 0.79
C ARG A 10 -11.30 20.94 1.31
N ASN A 11 -11.51 20.98 2.63
CA ASN A 11 -12.68 21.66 3.21
C ASN A 11 -12.60 23.18 3.04
N VAL A 12 -11.39 23.73 2.98
CA VAL A 12 -11.18 25.15 2.64
C VAL A 12 -11.40 25.38 1.15
N MET A 13 -10.89 24.50 0.30
CA MET A 13 -11.06 24.56 -1.16
C MET A 13 -12.52 24.37 -1.61
N GLU A 14 -13.34 23.67 -0.84
CA GLU A 14 -14.77 23.55 -1.10
C GLU A 14 -15.46 24.93 -1.12
N LYS A 15 -15.01 25.88 -0.29
CA LYS A 15 -15.60 27.24 -0.20
C LYS A 15 -15.46 28.04 -1.49
N ASP A 16 -14.43 27.78 -2.28
CA ASP A 16 -14.22 28.40 -3.60
C ASP A 16 -14.50 27.45 -4.75
N ASN A 17 -15.22 26.35 -4.49
CA ASN A 17 -15.54 25.30 -5.46
C ASN A 17 -14.30 24.72 -6.12
N TYR A 18 -13.26 24.44 -5.34
CA TYR A 18 -12.00 23.83 -5.78
C TYR A 18 -11.32 24.60 -6.91
N GLN A 19 -11.39 25.92 -6.91
CA GLN A 19 -10.95 26.78 -8.01
C GLN A 19 -9.49 26.51 -8.42
N TRP A 20 -8.59 26.26 -7.46
CA TRP A 20 -7.19 25.97 -7.74
C TRP A 20 -7.04 24.69 -8.58
N TRP A 21 -7.72 23.59 -8.21
CA TRP A 21 -7.71 22.33 -8.96
C TRP A 21 -8.31 22.49 -10.34
N ARG A 22 -9.45 23.16 -10.46
CA ARG A 22 -10.11 23.40 -11.74
C ARG A 22 -9.22 24.16 -12.71
N ARG A 23 -8.58 25.24 -12.27
CA ARG A 23 -7.61 26.00 -13.08
C ARG A 23 -6.44 25.13 -13.53
N ARG A 24 -5.90 24.29 -12.63
CA ARG A 24 -4.81 23.37 -12.95
C ARG A 24 -5.23 22.38 -14.04
N PHE A 25 -6.38 21.72 -13.90
CA PHE A 25 -6.87 20.78 -14.89
C PHE A 25 -7.19 21.45 -16.24
N CYS A 26 -7.86 22.61 -16.23
CA CYS A 26 -8.10 23.37 -17.46
C CYS A 26 -6.78 23.72 -18.17
N LYS A 27 -5.72 24.09 -17.42
CA LYS A 27 -4.43 24.37 -18.03
C LYS A 27 -3.73 23.10 -18.56
N MET A 28 -3.86 21.99 -17.86
CA MET A 28 -3.32 20.71 -18.32
C MET A 28 -4.02 20.20 -19.59
N ALA A 29 -5.32 20.46 -19.74
CA ALA A 29 -6.10 20.07 -20.91
C ALA A 29 -5.65 20.73 -22.21
N GLU A 30 -4.86 21.82 -22.15
CA GLU A 30 -4.24 22.42 -23.35
C GLU A 30 -3.11 21.53 -23.92
N TYR A 31 -2.57 20.60 -23.13
CA TYR A 31 -1.40 19.78 -23.47
C TYR A 31 -1.70 18.28 -23.50
N PHE A 32 -2.70 17.82 -22.73
CA PHE A 32 -2.97 16.40 -22.50
C PHE A 32 -4.42 16.06 -22.72
N THR A 33 -4.67 14.83 -23.17
CA THR A 33 -6.03 14.28 -23.40
C THR A 33 -6.52 13.38 -22.27
N ALA A 34 -5.59 12.98 -21.38
CA ALA A 34 -5.88 12.16 -20.19
C ALA A 34 -5.00 12.59 -19.03
N TYR A 35 -5.42 12.30 -17.79
CA TYR A 35 -4.58 12.46 -16.60
C TYR A 35 -4.84 11.34 -15.58
N ARG A 36 -3.83 11.07 -14.77
CA ARG A 36 -3.92 10.14 -13.64
C ARG A 36 -4.02 10.94 -12.33
N ILE A 37 -5.03 10.60 -11.52
CA ILE A 37 -5.08 10.98 -10.11
C ILE A 37 -4.27 9.95 -9.35
N ASP A 38 -3.11 10.35 -8.86
CA ASP A 38 -2.29 9.52 -7.98
C ASP A 38 -2.93 9.44 -6.60
N HIS A 39 -2.92 8.23 -6.00
CA HIS A 39 -3.57 7.95 -4.72
C HIS A 39 -5.01 8.47 -4.66
N ILE A 40 -5.89 8.01 -5.59
CA ILE A 40 -7.30 8.45 -5.61
C ILE A 40 -8.03 8.13 -4.31
N LEU A 41 -7.59 7.07 -3.59
CA LEU A 41 -8.10 6.71 -2.27
C LEU A 41 -8.01 7.87 -1.27
N GLY A 42 -7.06 8.78 -1.45
CA GLY A 42 -6.91 9.98 -0.64
C GLY A 42 -8.09 10.95 -0.75
N PHE A 43 -9.00 10.83 -1.74
CA PHE A 43 -10.25 11.58 -1.81
C PHE A 43 -11.34 11.00 -0.92
N PHE A 44 -11.19 9.77 -0.51
CA PHE A 44 -12.07 9.04 0.41
C PHE A 44 -11.56 9.15 1.84
N ARG A 45 -10.31 8.78 2.05
CA ARG A 45 -9.62 8.78 3.35
C ARG A 45 -8.11 8.77 3.18
N ILE A 46 -7.40 9.14 4.23
CA ILE A 46 -5.94 9.02 4.32
C ILE A 46 -5.58 8.30 5.62
N TRP A 47 -4.53 7.49 5.59
CA TRP A 47 -3.94 6.91 6.79
C TRP A 47 -3.02 7.95 7.43
N GLU A 48 -3.38 8.44 8.61
CA GLU A 48 -2.57 9.38 9.38
C GLU A 48 -1.81 8.67 10.48
N ILE A 49 -0.50 8.88 10.52
CA ILE A 49 0.41 8.29 11.50
C ILE A 49 0.76 9.37 12.53
N PRO A 50 0.64 9.09 13.85
CA PRO A 50 1.03 10.04 14.88
C PRO A 50 2.50 10.42 14.77
N VAL A 51 2.84 11.70 15.00
CA VAL A 51 4.22 12.21 14.88
C VAL A 51 5.21 11.49 15.81
N HIS A 52 4.73 10.99 16.94
CA HIS A 52 5.53 10.24 17.90
C HIS A 52 5.75 8.76 17.53
N SER A 53 5.11 8.28 16.46
CA SER A 53 5.32 6.94 15.92
C SER A 53 6.38 6.94 14.81
N VAL A 54 7.09 5.82 14.66
CA VAL A 54 8.00 5.52 13.54
C VAL A 54 7.30 4.59 12.56
N HIS A 55 6.68 3.52 13.08
CA HIS A 55 5.88 2.60 12.30
C HIS A 55 4.45 3.12 12.11
N GLY A 56 3.80 2.68 11.02
CA GLY A 56 2.43 3.11 10.69
C GLY A 56 1.31 2.41 11.48
N LEU A 57 1.62 1.42 12.33
CA LEU A 57 0.61 0.57 12.97
C LEU A 57 -0.33 1.31 13.95
N LEU A 58 0.14 2.40 14.58
CA LEU A 58 -0.66 3.22 15.49
C LEU A 58 -1.43 4.34 14.78
N GLY A 59 -1.48 4.30 13.45
CA GLY A 59 -2.24 5.25 12.64
C GLY A 59 -3.75 5.01 12.70
N GLN A 60 -4.49 5.92 12.08
CA GLN A 60 -5.93 5.84 11.88
C GLN A 60 -6.33 6.46 10.53
N PHE A 61 -7.44 6.00 9.96
CA PHE A 61 -8.00 6.66 8.78
C PHE A 61 -8.65 8.01 9.14
N VAL A 62 -8.45 9.00 8.27
CA VAL A 62 -9.07 10.32 8.40
C VAL A 62 -9.64 10.74 7.03
N PRO A 63 -10.93 11.10 6.96
CA PRO A 63 -11.91 10.99 8.04
C PRO A 63 -12.35 9.54 8.28
N SER A 64 -12.81 9.26 9.50
CA SER A 64 -13.34 7.95 9.88
C SER A 64 -14.47 8.09 10.89
N LEU A 65 -15.12 6.96 11.19
CA LEU A 65 -16.18 6.84 12.19
C LEU A 65 -15.62 6.00 13.37
N PRO A 66 -15.01 6.62 14.38
CA PRO A 66 -14.53 5.89 15.55
C PRO A 66 -15.68 5.20 16.29
N MET A 67 -15.37 4.26 17.16
CA MET A 67 -16.33 3.46 17.92
C MET A 67 -16.35 3.87 19.38
N SER A 68 -17.55 3.97 19.97
CA SER A 68 -17.68 4.13 21.42
C SER A 68 -17.42 2.82 22.16
N LYS A 69 -17.22 2.91 23.47
CA LYS A 69 -17.10 1.75 24.36
C LYS A 69 -18.33 0.82 24.27
N GLU A 70 -19.53 1.39 24.28
CA GLU A 70 -20.78 0.64 24.21
C GLU A 70 -20.93 -0.07 22.87
N GLU A 71 -20.52 0.58 21.80
CA GLU A 71 -20.54 0.00 20.46
C GLU A 71 -19.57 -1.19 20.37
N ILE A 72 -18.35 -1.05 20.87
CA ILE A 72 -17.38 -2.15 20.92
C ILE A 72 -17.91 -3.33 21.72
N GLN A 73 -18.53 -3.05 22.88
CA GLN A 73 -19.13 -4.09 23.72
C GLN A 73 -20.30 -4.80 23.05
N SER A 74 -21.04 -4.14 22.17
CA SER A 74 -22.14 -4.74 21.42
C SER A 74 -21.71 -5.88 20.48
N PHE A 75 -20.43 -5.93 20.09
CA PHE A 75 -19.83 -7.04 19.35
C PHE A 75 -19.52 -8.26 20.21
N GLY A 76 -19.65 -8.15 21.54
CA GLY A 76 -19.34 -9.21 22.49
C GLY A 76 -17.93 -9.13 23.10
N LEU A 77 -17.19 -8.06 22.84
CA LEU A 77 -15.87 -7.85 23.43
C LEU A 77 -16.00 -7.16 24.79
N ARG A 78 -15.42 -7.73 25.84
CA ARG A 78 -15.31 -7.09 27.15
C ARG A 78 -14.26 -5.97 27.10
N PHE A 79 -14.66 -4.82 26.56
CA PHE A 79 -13.74 -3.71 26.32
C PHE A 79 -13.34 -2.97 27.59
N GLN A 80 -12.05 -2.89 27.84
CA GLN A 80 -11.40 -2.19 28.96
C GLN A 80 -10.33 -1.26 28.39
N PRO A 81 -10.62 0.05 28.20
CA PRO A 81 -9.72 0.99 27.54
C PRO A 81 -8.33 1.04 28.17
N GLU A 82 -8.26 1.06 29.49
CA GLU A 82 -7.03 1.13 30.27
C GLU A 82 -6.02 0.00 29.99
N PHE A 83 -6.51 -1.14 29.52
CA PHE A 83 -5.68 -2.31 29.14
C PHE A 83 -5.56 -2.48 27.63
N MET A 84 -6.61 -2.17 26.87
CA MET A 84 -6.66 -2.49 25.45
C MET A 84 -6.11 -1.38 24.54
N THR A 85 -5.83 -0.20 25.10
CA THR A 85 -5.20 0.93 24.38
C THR A 85 -3.75 1.16 24.78
N LYS A 86 -3.21 0.32 25.66
CA LYS A 86 -1.82 0.36 26.11
C LYS A 86 -1.13 -0.97 25.81
N PRO A 87 0.19 -0.97 25.60
CA PRO A 87 0.95 -2.21 25.47
C PRO A 87 0.80 -3.09 26.71
N PHE A 88 0.45 -4.36 26.53
CA PHE A 88 0.42 -5.34 27.59
C PHE A 88 1.80 -5.98 27.74
N ILE A 89 2.53 -5.62 28.80
CA ILE A 89 3.93 -6.01 29.00
C ILE A 89 4.02 -6.87 30.25
N ASN A 90 4.50 -8.11 30.09
CA ASN A 90 4.78 -9.02 31.19
C ASN A 90 6.10 -9.77 30.95
N ASP A 91 6.53 -10.56 31.97
CA ASP A 91 7.77 -11.33 31.87
C ASP A 91 7.82 -12.29 30.69
N TYR A 92 6.68 -12.94 30.35
CA TYR A 92 6.62 -13.85 29.22
C TYR A 92 6.86 -13.12 27.89
N ILE A 93 6.23 -11.98 27.68
CA ILE A 93 6.40 -11.16 26.47
C ILE A 93 7.83 -10.65 26.37
N LEU A 94 8.39 -10.09 27.47
CA LEU A 94 9.77 -9.59 27.49
C LEU A 94 10.78 -10.69 27.16
N ASN A 95 10.61 -11.88 27.77
CA ASN A 95 11.52 -12.99 27.52
C ASN A 95 11.38 -13.52 26.07
N THR A 96 10.15 -13.57 25.54
CA THR A 96 9.90 -14.07 24.18
C THR A 96 10.43 -13.11 23.11
N MET A 97 10.24 -11.80 23.30
CA MET A 97 10.66 -10.80 22.32
C MET A 97 12.15 -10.49 22.35
N PHE A 98 12.74 -10.45 23.55
CA PHE A 98 14.11 -9.93 23.72
C PHE A 98 15.15 -10.98 24.15
N GLY A 99 14.72 -12.19 24.49
CA GLY A 99 15.63 -13.30 24.83
C GLY A 99 16.64 -12.91 25.90
N GLU A 100 17.93 -13.02 25.58
CA GLU A 100 19.04 -12.69 26.49
C GLU A 100 19.08 -11.21 26.90
N ARG A 101 18.51 -10.31 26.10
CA ARG A 101 18.44 -8.86 26.41
C ARG A 101 17.18 -8.47 27.21
N SER A 102 16.34 -9.41 27.61
CA SER A 102 15.12 -9.14 28.37
C SER A 102 15.39 -8.42 29.69
N GLU A 103 16.49 -8.75 30.37
CA GLU A 103 16.88 -8.09 31.62
C GLU A 103 17.34 -6.64 31.39
N GLU A 104 18.04 -6.35 30.31
CA GLU A 104 18.36 -4.99 29.88
C GLU A 104 17.09 -4.17 29.64
N VAL A 105 16.07 -4.76 28.98
CA VAL A 105 14.80 -4.10 28.75
C VAL A 105 14.08 -3.78 30.05
N ARG A 106 14.04 -4.73 31.01
CA ARG A 106 13.45 -4.50 32.33
C ARG A 106 14.09 -3.35 33.08
N GLN A 107 15.41 -3.28 33.04
CA GLN A 107 16.14 -2.28 33.80
C GLN A 107 16.12 -0.90 33.14
N THR A 108 16.09 -0.83 31.82
CA THR A 108 16.29 0.42 31.07
C THR A 108 14.99 1.02 30.57
N PHE A 109 14.13 0.22 29.92
CA PHE A 109 13.02 0.75 29.10
C PHE A 109 11.64 0.65 29.77
N VAL A 110 11.47 -0.29 30.70
CA VAL A 110 10.18 -0.47 31.36
C VAL A 110 10.30 -0.24 32.87
N GLN A 111 9.17 -0.02 33.53
CA GLN A 111 9.04 0.08 34.96
C GLN A 111 8.03 -0.96 35.45
N HIS A 112 8.35 -1.61 36.56
CA HIS A 112 7.48 -2.57 37.20
C HIS A 112 6.26 -1.87 37.82
N VAL A 113 5.07 -2.40 37.58
CA VAL A 113 3.79 -1.88 38.14
C VAL A 113 3.28 -2.76 39.25
N HIS A 114 2.98 -4.03 38.98
CA HIS A 114 2.57 -5.02 39.96
C HIS A 114 2.75 -6.44 39.40
N HIS A 115 3.04 -7.41 40.28
CA HIS A 115 3.29 -8.81 39.91
C HIS A 115 4.35 -8.92 38.80
N ASP A 116 3.98 -9.44 37.64
CA ASP A 116 4.80 -9.58 36.45
C ASP A 116 4.46 -8.55 35.35
N ILE A 117 3.71 -7.49 35.71
CA ILE A 117 3.25 -6.46 34.78
C ILE A 117 4.17 -5.24 34.82
N TYR A 118 4.48 -4.75 33.63
CA TYR A 118 5.32 -3.59 33.38
C TYR A 118 4.60 -2.55 32.52
N GLU A 119 5.08 -1.32 32.56
CA GLU A 119 4.73 -0.25 31.63
C GLU A 119 6.00 0.35 31.05
N MET A 120 5.93 0.94 29.85
CA MET A 120 7.04 1.72 29.31
C MET A 120 7.35 2.90 30.23
N ARG A 121 8.65 3.14 30.46
CA ARG A 121 9.06 4.36 31.18
C ARG A 121 8.69 5.60 30.35
N PRO A 122 8.34 6.73 30.99
CA PRO A 122 7.98 7.97 30.28
C PRO A 122 9.03 8.47 29.30
N GLU A 123 10.30 8.13 29.52
CA GLU A 123 11.41 8.48 28.63
C GLU A 123 11.42 7.65 27.34
N PHE A 124 10.67 6.53 27.29
CA PHE A 124 10.65 5.56 26.20
C PHE A 124 9.23 5.15 25.77
N ASP A 125 8.20 5.85 26.20
CA ASP A 125 6.79 5.51 25.97
C ASP A 125 6.32 5.77 24.54
N THR A 126 7.17 6.28 23.67
CA THR A 126 6.90 6.46 22.24
C THR A 126 8.05 5.94 21.38
N GLN A 127 7.72 5.50 20.16
CA GLN A 127 8.75 5.01 19.23
C GLN A 127 9.80 6.06 18.89
N ARG A 128 9.43 7.35 18.80
CA ARG A 128 10.40 8.44 18.56
C ARG A 128 11.37 8.67 19.71
N LYS A 129 10.95 8.46 20.95
CA LYS A 129 11.85 8.51 22.10
C LYS A 129 12.85 7.35 22.08
N VAL A 130 12.38 6.15 21.73
CA VAL A 130 13.25 4.98 21.52
C VAL A 130 14.23 5.25 20.37
N GLU A 131 13.76 5.75 19.23
CA GLU A 131 14.61 6.12 18.08
C GLU A 131 15.73 7.08 18.50
N ALA A 132 15.40 8.11 19.30
CA ALA A 132 16.39 9.07 19.80
C ALA A 132 17.45 8.44 20.69
N TYR A 133 17.06 7.46 21.52
CA TYR A 133 18.01 6.72 22.36
C TYR A 133 19.01 5.87 21.54
N PHE A 134 18.54 5.29 20.44
CA PHE A 134 19.37 4.50 19.54
C PHE A 134 20.07 5.32 18.44
N ALA A 135 19.95 6.65 18.48
CA ALA A 135 20.60 7.51 17.49
C ALA A 135 22.11 7.31 17.50
N GLY A 136 22.68 6.96 16.34
CA GLY A 136 24.11 6.70 16.17
C GLY A 136 24.57 5.29 16.54
N LYS A 137 23.71 4.42 17.05
CA LYS A 137 24.02 3.00 17.22
C LYS A 137 23.81 2.28 15.88
N THR A 138 24.77 1.45 15.48
CA THR A 138 24.80 0.75 14.19
C THR A 138 24.99 -0.77 14.33
N ASP A 139 25.16 -1.25 15.55
CA ASP A 139 25.26 -2.67 15.84
C ASP A 139 23.95 -3.37 15.57
N GLU A 140 23.98 -4.53 14.92
CA GLU A 140 22.80 -5.29 14.51
C GLU A 140 21.93 -5.65 15.72
N ALA A 141 22.53 -6.09 16.83
CA ALA A 141 21.81 -6.41 18.06
C ALA A 141 21.09 -5.18 18.68
N ASP A 142 21.64 -3.98 18.55
CA ASP A 142 20.98 -2.75 18.98
C ASP A 142 19.85 -2.35 18.03
N LEU A 143 20.01 -2.60 16.73
CA LEU A 143 18.92 -2.37 15.75
C LEU A 143 17.77 -3.34 16.00
N ASP A 144 18.03 -4.60 16.27
CA ASP A 144 16.99 -5.60 16.60
C ASP A 144 16.27 -5.24 17.91
N LEU A 145 17.02 -4.82 18.93
CA LEU A 145 16.40 -4.34 20.19
C LEU A 145 15.48 -3.15 19.95
N LYS A 146 15.92 -2.19 19.14
CA LYS A 146 15.12 -1.01 18.77
C LYS A 146 13.82 -1.41 18.07
N GLU A 147 13.88 -2.30 17.08
CA GLU A 147 12.69 -2.80 16.37
C GLU A 147 11.75 -3.58 17.28
N GLY A 148 12.29 -4.39 18.20
CA GLY A 148 11.51 -5.07 19.25
C GLY A 148 10.78 -4.08 20.15
N LEU A 149 11.40 -2.99 20.57
CA LEU A 149 10.77 -1.95 21.37
C LEU A 149 9.69 -1.18 20.59
N TYR A 150 9.87 -0.94 19.30
CA TYR A 150 8.82 -0.36 18.44
C TYR A 150 7.60 -1.29 18.37
N SER A 151 7.84 -2.58 18.20
CA SER A 151 6.78 -3.59 18.16
C SER A 151 6.05 -3.67 19.50
N LEU A 152 6.78 -3.67 20.63
CA LEU A 152 6.20 -3.67 21.96
C LEU A 152 5.29 -2.46 22.21
N ILE A 153 5.71 -1.25 21.81
CA ILE A 153 4.91 -0.02 21.96
C ILE A 153 3.63 -0.07 21.11
N SER A 154 3.66 -0.73 19.96
CA SER A 154 2.50 -0.84 19.08
C SER A 154 1.62 -2.06 19.34
N ASP A 155 1.95 -2.91 20.32
CA ASP A 155 1.18 -4.10 20.69
C ASP A 155 -0.04 -3.72 21.54
N VAL A 156 -1.03 -3.07 20.91
CA VAL A 156 -2.29 -2.63 21.49
C VAL A 156 -3.47 -3.13 20.64
N LEU A 157 -4.63 -3.40 21.25
CA LEU A 157 -5.83 -3.81 20.50
C LEU A 157 -6.55 -2.63 19.84
N PHE A 158 -6.53 -1.48 20.47
CA PHE A 158 -7.19 -0.27 19.99
C PHE A 158 -6.29 0.94 20.09
N VAL A 159 -6.49 1.87 19.17
CA VAL A 159 -5.91 3.21 19.18
C VAL A 159 -7.01 4.18 19.63
N VAL A 160 -6.68 5.11 20.51
CA VAL A 160 -7.59 6.17 20.94
C VAL A 160 -7.74 7.18 19.79
N ASP A 161 -8.98 7.62 19.53
CA ASP A 161 -9.23 8.64 18.52
C ASP A 161 -8.55 9.96 18.92
N ARG A 162 -7.89 10.60 17.95
CA ARG A 162 -7.08 11.81 18.21
C ARG A 162 -7.90 13.02 18.62
N ASP A 163 -9.16 13.09 18.18
CA ASP A 163 -10.05 14.24 18.37
C ASP A 163 -11.04 14.02 19.52
N ASN A 164 -11.26 12.73 19.92
CA ASN A 164 -12.14 12.36 21.01
C ASN A 164 -11.58 11.19 21.84
N PRO A 165 -11.08 11.42 23.06
CA PRO A 165 -10.45 10.39 23.89
C PRO A 165 -11.42 9.28 24.38
N GLU A 166 -12.73 9.45 24.23
CA GLU A 166 -13.74 8.46 24.56
C GLU A 166 -14.13 7.58 23.36
N MET A 167 -13.43 7.72 22.23
CA MET A 167 -13.68 6.98 21.02
C MET A 167 -12.42 6.23 20.58
N TYR A 168 -12.60 5.11 19.87
CA TYR A 168 -11.55 4.15 19.62
C TYR A 168 -11.59 3.62 18.19
N HIS A 169 -10.41 3.19 17.72
CA HIS A 169 -10.23 2.49 16.45
C HIS A 169 -9.55 1.13 16.73
N PRO A 170 -10.01 0.01 16.16
CA PRO A 170 -9.26 -1.23 16.24
C PRO A 170 -7.89 -1.02 15.56
N ARG A 171 -6.81 -1.46 16.19
CA ARG A 171 -5.47 -1.32 15.62
C ARG A 171 -5.31 -2.25 14.42
N ILE A 172 -4.81 -1.71 13.32
CA ILE A 172 -4.61 -2.45 12.07
C ILE A 172 -3.61 -3.59 12.24
N ALA A 173 -3.88 -4.76 11.63
CA ALA A 173 -3.01 -5.94 11.61
C ALA A 173 -2.58 -6.48 12.98
N VAL A 174 -3.43 -6.38 14.00
CA VAL A 174 -3.12 -6.79 15.38
C VAL A 174 -3.19 -8.32 15.61
N GLN A 175 -3.76 -9.07 14.68
CA GLN A 175 -4.08 -10.49 14.85
C GLN A 175 -2.86 -11.41 15.10
N ASN A 176 -1.66 -10.94 14.74
CA ASN A 176 -0.42 -11.69 14.97
C ASN A 176 0.34 -11.26 16.23
N ASP A 177 -0.16 -10.27 16.97
CA ASP A 177 0.55 -9.70 18.11
C ASP A 177 0.18 -10.36 19.44
N PHE A 178 0.97 -10.12 20.47
CA PHE A 178 0.78 -10.77 21.77
C PHE A 178 -0.53 -10.37 22.43
N VAL A 179 -0.92 -9.08 22.37
CA VAL A 179 -2.15 -8.60 22.97
C VAL A 179 -3.40 -9.31 22.41
N TYR A 180 -3.43 -9.59 21.11
CA TYR A 180 -4.52 -10.34 20.49
C TYR A 180 -4.50 -11.82 20.93
N ARG A 181 -3.31 -12.43 21.01
CA ARG A 181 -3.16 -13.82 21.43
C ARG A 181 -3.53 -14.08 22.90
N GLN A 182 -3.59 -13.02 23.73
CA GLN A 182 -4.05 -13.11 25.13
C GLN A 182 -5.57 -13.16 25.24
N LEU A 183 -6.31 -12.80 24.20
CA LEU A 183 -7.76 -12.89 24.18
C LEU A 183 -8.20 -14.36 24.19
N THR A 184 -9.31 -14.65 24.89
CA THR A 184 -9.99 -15.94 24.76
C THR A 184 -10.51 -16.15 23.34
N GLY A 185 -10.74 -17.39 22.92
CA GLY A 185 -11.27 -17.68 21.58
C GLY A 185 -12.57 -16.91 21.26
N GLN A 186 -13.46 -16.75 22.23
CA GLN A 186 -14.68 -15.97 22.08
C GLN A 186 -14.41 -14.47 21.88
N GLU A 187 -13.44 -13.92 22.59
CA GLU A 187 -13.03 -12.51 22.44
C GLU A 187 -12.31 -12.29 21.11
N GLN A 188 -11.49 -13.23 20.63
CA GLN A 188 -10.88 -13.17 19.31
C GLN A 188 -11.93 -13.18 18.20
N GLU A 189 -12.94 -14.03 18.29
CA GLU A 189 -14.07 -14.02 17.35
C GLU A 189 -14.85 -12.71 17.38
N ALA A 190 -15.14 -12.18 18.58
CA ALA A 190 -15.81 -10.90 18.75
C ALA A 190 -14.98 -9.75 18.15
N PHE A 191 -13.67 -9.72 18.44
CA PHE A 191 -12.75 -8.74 17.88
C PHE A 191 -12.65 -8.84 16.35
N ASN A 192 -12.56 -10.04 15.78
CA ASN A 192 -12.50 -10.22 14.34
C ASN A 192 -13.77 -9.75 13.63
N ARG A 193 -14.96 -10.01 14.21
CA ARG A 193 -16.22 -9.46 13.66
C ARG A 193 -16.23 -7.93 13.69
N LEU A 194 -15.81 -7.33 14.81
CA LEU A 194 -15.67 -5.88 14.96
C LEU A 194 -14.66 -5.32 13.97
N TYR A 195 -13.49 -5.93 13.86
CA TYR A 195 -12.41 -5.53 12.95
C TYR A 195 -12.86 -5.54 11.48
N ASN A 196 -13.50 -6.63 11.05
CA ASN A 196 -14.02 -6.75 9.70
C ASN A 196 -15.11 -5.72 9.43
N HIS A 197 -16.04 -5.52 10.37
CA HIS A 197 -17.04 -4.48 10.26
C HIS A 197 -16.39 -3.09 10.13
N TYR A 198 -15.42 -2.78 11.00
CA TYR A 198 -14.74 -1.48 11.02
C TYR A 198 -14.01 -1.18 9.73
N TYR A 199 -13.14 -2.08 9.27
CA TYR A 199 -12.27 -1.82 8.12
C TYR A 199 -12.92 -2.01 6.75
N TYR A 200 -13.93 -2.88 6.63
CA TYR A 200 -14.48 -3.26 5.32
C TYR A 200 -15.94 -2.86 5.09
N GLN A 201 -16.68 -2.47 6.13
CA GLN A 201 -18.12 -2.19 5.98
C GLN A 201 -18.54 -0.82 6.50
N ARG A 202 -18.17 -0.48 7.73
CA ARG A 202 -18.63 0.68 8.49
C ARG A 202 -18.54 2.01 7.73
N HIS A 203 -17.50 2.20 6.96
CA HIS A 203 -17.16 3.48 6.38
C HIS A 203 -17.64 3.67 4.94
N ASN A 204 -18.17 2.64 4.27
CA ASN A 204 -18.47 2.70 2.85
C ASN A 204 -19.37 3.88 2.48
N ASP A 205 -20.53 4.03 3.11
CA ASP A 205 -21.44 5.15 2.83
C ASP A 205 -20.84 6.51 3.22
N PHE A 206 -20.07 6.55 4.28
CA PHE A 206 -19.43 7.78 4.75
C PHE A 206 -18.35 8.23 3.77
N TRP A 207 -17.44 7.35 3.38
CA TRP A 207 -16.38 7.65 2.43
C TRP A 207 -16.91 7.88 1.02
N TYR A 208 -17.96 7.20 0.60
CA TYR A 208 -18.67 7.51 -0.64
C TYR A 208 -19.11 8.98 -0.68
N ARG A 209 -19.79 9.46 0.37
CA ARG A 209 -20.23 10.86 0.46
C ARG A 209 -19.06 11.84 0.48
N GLU A 210 -17.97 11.50 1.19
CA GLU A 210 -16.78 12.33 1.22
C GLU A 210 -16.10 12.47 -0.15
N ALA A 211 -16.01 11.41 -0.91
CA ALA A 211 -15.46 11.43 -2.26
C ALA A 211 -16.38 12.20 -3.24
N MET A 212 -17.70 11.98 -3.14
CA MET A 212 -18.69 12.61 -4.02
C MET A 212 -18.87 14.12 -3.79
N LYS A 213 -18.38 14.68 -2.69
CA LYS A 213 -18.27 16.15 -2.53
C LYS A 213 -17.17 16.75 -3.41
N LYS A 214 -16.14 15.99 -3.74
CA LYS A 214 -14.87 16.48 -4.31
C LYS A 214 -14.67 16.04 -5.75
N LEU A 215 -14.73 14.74 -6.00
CA LEU A 215 -14.36 14.14 -7.29
C LEU A 215 -15.22 14.62 -8.47
N PRO A 216 -16.56 14.78 -8.38
CA PRO A 216 -17.37 15.26 -9.51
C PRO A 216 -16.92 16.63 -10.02
N VAL A 217 -16.59 17.56 -9.12
CA VAL A 217 -16.13 18.89 -9.50
C VAL A 217 -14.81 18.83 -10.27
N LEU A 218 -13.92 17.91 -9.88
CA LEU A 218 -12.61 17.76 -10.49
C LEU A 218 -12.72 17.07 -11.85
N THR A 219 -13.42 15.93 -11.91
CA THR A 219 -13.53 15.14 -13.14
C THR A 219 -14.31 15.86 -14.24
N GLN A 220 -15.28 16.71 -13.86
CA GLN A 220 -16.10 17.49 -14.80
C GLN A 220 -15.47 18.84 -15.19
N SER A 221 -14.29 19.19 -14.65
CA SER A 221 -13.63 20.44 -14.97
C SER A 221 -13.08 20.52 -16.40
N THR A 222 -12.86 19.37 -17.04
CA THR A 222 -12.34 19.24 -18.40
C THR A 222 -12.92 18.01 -19.08
N SER A 223 -12.67 17.87 -20.39
CA SER A 223 -12.99 16.67 -21.16
C SER A 223 -11.87 15.62 -21.20
N MET A 224 -10.78 15.81 -20.44
CA MET A 224 -9.71 14.81 -20.36
C MET A 224 -10.23 13.51 -19.77
N LEU A 225 -9.75 12.38 -20.29
CA LEU A 225 -9.98 11.06 -19.70
C LEU A 225 -9.32 10.99 -18.32
N VAL A 226 -10.06 10.47 -17.34
CA VAL A 226 -9.59 10.40 -15.95
C VAL A 226 -9.21 8.97 -15.61
N CYS A 227 -8.00 8.77 -15.10
CA CYS A 227 -7.51 7.52 -14.53
C CYS A 227 -7.23 7.71 -13.05
N GLY A 228 -7.52 6.69 -12.24
CA GLY A 228 -7.23 6.67 -10.80
C GLY A 228 -6.14 5.65 -10.48
N GLU A 229 -5.24 5.98 -9.56
CA GLU A 229 -4.41 4.97 -8.92
C GLU A 229 -5.16 4.51 -7.66
N ASP A 230 -5.74 3.30 -7.72
CA ASP A 230 -6.63 2.69 -6.73
C ASP A 230 -6.06 1.37 -6.20
N LEU A 231 -4.78 1.36 -5.87
CA LEU A 231 -4.07 0.20 -5.33
C LEU A 231 -4.08 0.16 -3.80
N GLY A 232 -3.83 -1.02 -3.22
CA GLY A 232 -3.73 -1.26 -1.79
C GLY A 232 -5.04 -1.70 -1.16
N MET A 233 -5.33 -1.26 0.06
CA MET A 233 -6.56 -1.58 0.77
C MET A 233 -7.71 -0.72 0.24
N VAL A 234 -8.45 -1.24 -0.73
CA VAL A 234 -9.50 -0.53 -1.46
C VAL A 234 -10.87 -0.79 -0.82
N PRO A 235 -11.56 0.23 -0.25
CA PRO A 235 -12.94 0.08 0.24
C PRO A 235 -13.91 -0.15 -0.91
N ASP A 236 -15.01 -0.89 -0.66
CA ASP A 236 -16.04 -1.20 -1.66
C ASP A 236 -16.64 0.04 -2.32
N CYS A 237 -16.71 1.15 -1.60
CA CYS A 237 -17.26 2.40 -2.15
C CYS A 237 -16.38 3.03 -3.25
N VAL A 238 -15.10 2.65 -3.36
CA VAL A 238 -14.19 3.22 -4.37
C VAL A 238 -14.61 2.82 -5.79
N PRO A 239 -14.77 1.53 -6.13
CA PRO A 239 -15.26 1.15 -7.45
C PRO A 239 -16.64 1.73 -7.77
N TRP A 240 -17.55 1.91 -6.79
CA TRP A 240 -18.84 2.55 -7.03
C TRP A 240 -18.69 4.00 -7.50
N VAL A 241 -17.83 4.78 -6.86
CA VAL A 241 -17.58 6.17 -7.24
C VAL A 241 -16.85 6.24 -8.59
N MET A 242 -15.82 5.38 -8.78
CA MET A 242 -15.05 5.36 -10.02
C MET A 242 -15.95 5.00 -11.23
N ASP A 243 -16.82 3.99 -11.08
CA ASP A 243 -17.77 3.62 -12.14
C ASP A 243 -18.76 4.75 -12.43
N GLN A 244 -19.36 5.36 -11.40
CA GLN A 244 -20.30 6.46 -11.54
C GLN A 244 -19.68 7.70 -12.22
N LEU A 245 -18.43 7.99 -11.94
CA LEU A 245 -17.70 9.12 -12.51
C LEU A 245 -16.90 8.75 -13.78
N GLN A 246 -17.00 7.51 -14.24
CA GLN A 246 -16.29 6.98 -15.40
C GLN A 246 -14.76 7.13 -15.31
N ILE A 247 -14.21 6.97 -14.11
CA ILE A 247 -12.77 7.00 -13.85
C ILE A 247 -12.20 5.61 -14.12
N LEU A 248 -11.15 5.53 -14.91
CA LEU A 248 -10.46 4.27 -15.19
C LEU A 248 -9.69 3.79 -13.97
N SER A 249 -9.89 2.53 -13.58
CA SER A 249 -9.11 1.87 -12.54
C SER A 249 -7.71 1.48 -13.03
N LEU A 250 -6.78 1.22 -12.11
CA LEU A 250 -5.46 0.68 -12.43
C LEU A 250 -5.43 -0.82 -12.15
N GLU A 251 -5.07 -1.63 -13.16
CA GLU A 251 -4.97 -3.07 -13.03
C GLU A 251 -3.52 -3.54 -13.20
N ILE A 252 -3.02 -4.24 -12.18
CA ILE A 252 -1.66 -4.80 -12.15
C ILE A 252 -1.75 -6.27 -11.74
N GLN A 253 -1.27 -7.17 -12.60
CA GLN A 253 -1.40 -8.61 -12.40
C GLN A 253 -0.79 -9.11 -11.07
N ARG A 254 0.34 -8.52 -10.67
CA ARG A 254 1.07 -8.87 -9.44
C ARG A 254 0.49 -8.22 -8.18
N MET A 255 -0.53 -7.38 -8.31
CA MET A 255 -1.24 -6.72 -7.20
C MET A 255 -2.75 -6.82 -7.41
N PRO A 256 -3.34 -8.00 -7.29
CA PRO A 256 -4.78 -8.19 -7.49
C PRO A 256 -5.57 -7.40 -6.45
N LYS A 257 -6.69 -6.82 -6.87
CA LYS A 257 -7.61 -6.12 -5.96
C LYS A 257 -8.46 -7.07 -5.13
N ASN A 258 -8.71 -8.26 -5.64
CA ASN A 258 -9.36 -9.33 -4.88
C ASN A 258 -8.31 -10.09 -4.06
N PRO A 259 -8.37 -10.04 -2.70
CA PRO A 259 -7.40 -10.71 -1.84
C PRO A 259 -7.50 -12.25 -1.88
N GLU A 260 -8.53 -12.82 -2.47
CA GLU A 260 -8.67 -14.27 -2.66
C GLU A 260 -7.79 -14.79 -3.81
N HIS A 261 -7.33 -13.90 -4.68
CA HIS A 261 -6.50 -14.25 -5.82
C HIS A 261 -5.03 -13.89 -5.53
N GLU A 262 -4.14 -14.80 -5.85
CA GLU A 262 -2.69 -14.55 -5.75
C GLU A 262 -2.22 -13.59 -6.85
N PHE A 263 -2.83 -13.69 -8.05
CA PHE A 263 -2.58 -12.85 -9.22
C PHE A 263 -3.87 -12.37 -9.84
N GLY A 264 -3.83 -11.20 -10.48
CA GLY A 264 -4.95 -10.71 -11.27
C GLY A 264 -5.10 -11.49 -12.59
N HIS A 265 -6.32 -11.82 -12.97
CA HIS A 265 -6.62 -12.46 -14.23
C HIS A 265 -6.74 -11.41 -15.35
N VAL A 266 -5.69 -11.26 -16.14
CA VAL A 266 -5.58 -10.22 -17.18
C VAL A 266 -6.76 -10.21 -18.16
N SER A 267 -7.30 -11.39 -18.48
CA SER A 267 -8.46 -11.57 -19.37
C SER A 267 -9.79 -11.10 -18.76
N GLU A 268 -9.85 -10.85 -17.44
CA GLU A 268 -11.05 -10.46 -16.70
C GLU A 268 -11.04 -8.99 -16.27
N TYR A 269 -10.01 -8.24 -16.66
CA TYR A 269 -9.92 -6.83 -16.31
C TYR A 269 -11.15 -6.04 -16.82
N PRO A 270 -11.67 -5.10 -16.03
CA PRO A 270 -12.79 -4.29 -16.47
C PRO A 270 -12.39 -3.43 -17.68
N PHE A 271 -13.34 -3.21 -18.61
CA PHE A 271 -13.06 -2.34 -19.76
C PHE A 271 -12.62 -0.94 -19.34
N ARG A 272 -13.25 -0.34 -18.33
CA ARG A 272 -12.84 0.97 -17.81
C ARG A 272 -11.63 0.88 -16.89
N SER A 273 -10.52 0.42 -17.45
CA SER A 273 -9.26 0.32 -16.73
C SER A 273 -8.05 0.69 -17.59
N VAL A 274 -6.96 0.92 -16.91
CA VAL A 274 -5.61 0.98 -17.46
C VAL A 274 -4.89 -0.25 -16.93
N CYS A 275 -4.41 -1.15 -17.78
CA CYS A 275 -3.57 -2.24 -17.35
C CYS A 275 -2.10 -1.94 -17.62
N THR A 276 -1.25 -2.44 -16.75
CA THR A 276 0.22 -2.37 -16.84
C THR A 276 0.84 -3.58 -16.15
N ILE A 277 2.04 -3.96 -16.57
CA ILE A 277 2.81 -5.05 -15.93
C ILE A 277 3.38 -4.59 -14.58
N GLY A 278 3.77 -3.32 -14.50
CA GLY A 278 4.30 -2.72 -13.29
C GLY A 278 4.29 -1.19 -13.34
N THR A 279 4.58 -0.57 -12.20
CA THR A 279 4.69 0.89 -12.08
C THR A 279 6.11 1.28 -11.65
N HIS A 280 6.37 2.58 -11.59
CA HIS A 280 7.62 3.11 -11.08
C HIS A 280 7.89 2.81 -9.59
N ASP A 281 6.86 2.44 -8.81
CA ASP A 281 6.96 2.17 -7.37
C ASP A 281 7.19 0.69 -7.03
N MET A 282 7.38 -0.14 -8.04
CA MET A 282 7.65 -1.58 -7.86
C MET A 282 8.81 -2.02 -8.76
N SER A 283 9.30 -3.23 -8.52
CA SER A 283 10.33 -3.84 -9.37
C SER A 283 9.81 -4.03 -10.78
N THR A 284 10.71 -3.96 -11.76
CA THR A 284 10.40 -4.41 -13.12
C THR A 284 9.96 -5.87 -13.10
N PHE A 285 9.36 -6.37 -14.19
CA PHE A 285 8.98 -7.79 -14.25
C PHE A 285 10.19 -8.73 -14.04
N ARG A 286 11.34 -8.37 -14.62
CA ARG A 286 12.58 -9.13 -14.45
C ARG A 286 13.11 -9.09 -13.02
N GLY A 287 13.10 -7.92 -12.39
CA GLY A 287 13.52 -7.78 -10.99
C GLY A 287 12.61 -8.59 -10.05
N TRP A 288 11.29 -8.47 -10.23
CA TRP A 288 10.32 -9.24 -9.46
C TRP A 288 10.48 -10.76 -9.64
N TRP A 289 10.87 -11.22 -10.83
CA TRP A 289 11.11 -12.64 -11.10
C TRP A 289 12.16 -13.27 -10.19
N GLU A 290 13.08 -12.46 -9.69
CA GLU A 290 14.21 -12.87 -8.85
C GLU A 290 14.01 -12.58 -7.35
N GLU A 291 12.95 -11.81 -6.97
CA GLU A 291 12.72 -11.41 -5.57
C GLU A 291 12.25 -12.57 -4.68
N ASP A 292 11.27 -13.33 -5.12
CA ASP A 292 10.71 -14.47 -4.37
C ASP A 292 10.42 -15.65 -5.29
N ARG A 293 11.24 -16.67 -5.15
CA ARG A 293 11.16 -17.87 -5.99
C ARG A 293 9.83 -18.61 -5.83
N SER A 294 9.25 -18.62 -4.64
CA SER A 294 7.98 -19.33 -4.39
C SER A 294 6.81 -18.65 -5.11
N VAL A 295 6.80 -17.34 -5.15
CA VAL A 295 5.79 -16.55 -5.84
C VAL A 295 5.93 -16.69 -7.36
N THR A 296 7.15 -16.61 -7.89
CA THR A 296 7.39 -16.78 -9.34
C THR A 296 7.18 -18.19 -9.81
N GLU A 297 7.41 -19.20 -8.97
CA GLU A 297 7.03 -20.59 -9.24
C GLU A 297 5.53 -20.75 -9.38
N SER A 298 4.75 -20.18 -8.44
CA SER A 298 3.28 -20.15 -8.51
C SER A 298 2.79 -19.45 -9.77
N PHE A 299 3.38 -18.30 -10.12
CA PHE A 299 3.06 -17.56 -11.32
C PHE A 299 3.32 -18.39 -12.60
N TYR A 300 4.49 -19.02 -12.69
CA TYR A 300 4.89 -19.81 -13.85
C TYR A 300 3.98 -21.01 -14.09
N TYR A 301 3.73 -21.82 -13.05
CA TYR A 301 2.96 -23.05 -13.20
C TYR A 301 1.44 -22.83 -13.18
N ARG A 302 0.94 -21.97 -12.30
CA ARG A 302 -0.51 -21.82 -12.09
C ARG A 302 -1.13 -20.72 -12.95
N GLU A 303 -0.48 -19.56 -13.03
CA GLU A 303 -1.05 -18.42 -13.76
C GLU A 303 -0.72 -18.49 -15.24
N LEU A 304 0.53 -18.79 -15.61
CA LEU A 304 0.92 -18.93 -17.01
C LEU A 304 0.59 -20.31 -17.60
N GLY A 305 0.47 -21.35 -16.76
CA GLY A 305 0.16 -22.70 -17.18
C GLY A 305 1.33 -23.45 -17.79
N HIS A 306 2.55 -23.02 -17.50
CA HIS A 306 3.76 -23.71 -17.96
C HIS A 306 4.06 -24.97 -17.16
N TRP A 307 4.96 -25.77 -17.66
CA TRP A 307 5.49 -27.00 -17.07
C TRP A 307 6.97 -27.15 -17.42
N GLY A 308 7.70 -27.98 -16.70
CA GLY A 308 9.15 -28.12 -16.85
C GLY A 308 9.93 -27.26 -15.87
N ASP A 309 11.20 -27.04 -16.18
CA ASP A 309 12.10 -26.30 -15.27
C ASP A 309 11.76 -24.79 -15.25
N LEU A 310 11.61 -24.26 -14.04
CA LEU A 310 11.42 -22.81 -13.84
C LEU A 310 12.73 -22.07 -14.17
N PRO A 311 12.73 -21.13 -15.14
CA PRO A 311 13.92 -20.36 -15.46
C PRO A 311 14.43 -19.57 -14.23
N GLU A 312 15.76 -19.55 -14.05
CA GLU A 312 16.38 -18.76 -12.98
C GLU A 312 16.15 -17.26 -13.18
N HIS A 313 16.36 -16.80 -14.41
CA HIS A 313 16.10 -15.43 -14.84
C HIS A 313 14.95 -15.40 -15.84
N ALA A 314 14.15 -14.33 -15.85
CA ALA A 314 13.08 -14.19 -16.84
C ALA A 314 13.63 -14.12 -18.28
N PRO A 315 13.45 -15.15 -19.10
CA PRO A 315 13.92 -15.11 -20.49
C PRO A 315 13.04 -14.20 -21.35
N GLY A 316 13.58 -13.75 -22.49
CA GLY A 316 12.89 -12.84 -23.39
C GLY A 316 11.52 -13.34 -23.86
N TRP A 317 11.39 -14.63 -24.15
CA TRP A 317 10.12 -15.24 -24.58
C TRP A 317 9.04 -15.16 -23.48
N LEU A 318 9.42 -15.33 -22.21
CA LEU A 318 8.48 -15.23 -21.09
C LEU A 318 8.01 -13.78 -20.89
N CYS A 319 8.94 -12.83 -21.00
CA CYS A 319 8.60 -11.40 -20.95
C CYS A 319 7.65 -11.03 -22.10
N GLU A 320 7.88 -11.57 -23.31
CA GLU A 320 6.99 -11.37 -24.45
C GLU A 320 5.59 -11.95 -24.21
N GLU A 321 5.48 -13.13 -23.63
CA GLU A 321 4.19 -13.72 -23.28
C GLU A 321 3.39 -12.81 -22.34
N VAL A 322 4.03 -12.32 -21.29
CA VAL A 322 3.38 -11.41 -20.34
C VAL A 322 2.94 -10.10 -21.01
N VAL A 323 3.79 -9.53 -21.87
CA VAL A 323 3.42 -8.35 -22.67
C VAL A 323 2.21 -8.66 -23.56
N ARG A 324 2.20 -9.78 -24.28
CA ARG A 324 1.09 -10.17 -25.14
C ARG A 324 -0.22 -10.33 -24.33
N ARG A 325 -0.18 -11.01 -23.19
CA ARG A 325 -1.37 -11.16 -22.32
C ARG A 325 -1.97 -9.79 -21.95
N HIS A 326 -1.15 -8.81 -21.61
CA HIS A 326 -1.62 -7.45 -21.28
C HIS A 326 -2.16 -6.72 -22.51
N LEU A 327 -1.54 -6.85 -23.67
CA LEU A 327 -2.04 -6.27 -24.93
C LEU A 327 -3.44 -6.85 -25.29
N TYR A 328 -3.68 -8.12 -25.04
CA TYR A 328 -4.98 -8.77 -25.30
C TYR A 328 -6.00 -8.59 -24.17
N SER A 329 -5.67 -7.87 -23.09
CA SER A 329 -6.63 -7.58 -22.02
C SER A 329 -7.82 -6.78 -22.53
N PRO A 330 -8.99 -6.87 -21.88
CA PRO A 330 -10.15 -6.03 -22.22
C PRO A 330 -10.03 -4.59 -21.72
N SER A 331 -8.97 -4.22 -20.98
CA SER A 331 -8.74 -2.85 -20.51
C SER A 331 -8.76 -1.84 -21.64
N MET A 332 -9.37 -0.68 -21.43
CA MET A 332 -9.44 0.41 -22.42
C MET A 332 -8.04 0.89 -22.82
N LEU A 333 -7.13 0.99 -21.88
CA LEU A 333 -5.74 1.35 -22.10
C LEU A 333 -4.78 0.27 -21.59
N CYS A 334 -3.77 -0.03 -22.38
CA CYS A 334 -2.64 -0.86 -21.98
C CYS A 334 -1.37 0.02 -22.07
N ILE A 335 -0.80 0.38 -20.92
CA ILE A 335 0.38 1.24 -20.84
C ILE A 335 1.51 0.44 -20.24
N LEU A 336 2.50 0.11 -21.07
CA LEU A 336 3.67 -0.68 -20.69
C LEU A 336 4.88 0.23 -20.56
N THR A 337 5.74 -0.10 -19.58
CA THR A 337 6.97 0.65 -19.38
C THR A 337 8.00 0.34 -20.46
N TRP A 338 8.99 1.21 -20.61
CA TRP A 338 10.13 0.93 -21.48
C TRP A 338 10.82 -0.38 -21.13
N GLN A 339 10.96 -0.66 -19.85
CA GLN A 339 11.58 -1.87 -19.34
C GLN A 339 10.79 -3.14 -19.73
N ASP A 340 9.46 -3.09 -19.76
CA ASP A 340 8.62 -4.22 -20.19
C ASP A 340 8.86 -4.56 -21.66
N TRP A 341 8.96 -3.53 -22.52
CA TRP A 341 9.23 -3.71 -23.94
C TRP A 341 10.63 -4.27 -24.20
N THR A 342 11.67 -3.72 -23.57
CA THR A 342 13.04 -4.17 -23.77
C THR A 342 13.33 -5.52 -23.13
N ALA A 343 12.59 -5.91 -22.09
CA ALA A 343 12.72 -7.23 -21.46
C ALA A 343 12.51 -8.40 -22.44
N MET A 344 11.74 -8.19 -23.52
CA MET A 344 11.48 -9.20 -24.54
C MET A 344 12.68 -9.50 -25.43
N ASP A 345 13.70 -8.63 -25.45
CA ASP A 345 14.88 -8.79 -26.29
C ASP A 345 16.16 -8.78 -25.44
N GLU A 346 16.79 -9.95 -25.38
CA GLU A 346 17.96 -10.17 -24.51
C GLU A 346 19.19 -9.35 -24.96
N SER A 347 19.23 -8.89 -26.20
CA SER A 347 20.31 -8.05 -26.72
C SER A 347 20.10 -6.55 -26.44
N LEU A 348 18.86 -6.14 -26.20
CA LEU A 348 18.48 -4.74 -25.97
C LEU A 348 18.19 -4.41 -24.52
N ARG A 349 17.79 -5.39 -23.69
CA ARG A 349 17.51 -5.16 -22.28
C ARG A 349 18.76 -4.80 -21.50
N ASN A 350 18.62 -4.05 -20.42
CA ASN A 350 19.77 -3.77 -19.55
C ASN A 350 20.29 -5.08 -18.94
N PRO A 351 21.57 -5.40 -18.99
CA PRO A 351 22.11 -6.59 -18.33
C PRO A 351 21.99 -6.54 -16.80
N ASP A 352 21.99 -5.36 -16.22
CA ASP A 352 21.83 -5.15 -14.78
C ASP A 352 20.36 -4.81 -14.45
N ILE A 353 19.69 -5.74 -13.81
CA ILE A 353 18.27 -5.65 -13.43
C ILE A 353 18.02 -4.53 -12.41
N GLU A 354 18.97 -4.32 -11.48
CA GLU A 354 18.82 -3.30 -10.45
C GLU A 354 18.80 -1.88 -11.02
N ILE A 355 19.52 -1.64 -12.12
CA ILE A 355 19.52 -0.35 -12.82
C ILE A 355 18.19 -0.08 -13.53
N GLU A 356 17.42 -1.10 -13.87
CA GLU A 356 16.10 -0.93 -14.49
C GLU A 356 15.06 -0.35 -13.54
N ARG A 357 15.25 -0.49 -12.22
CA ARG A 357 14.30 -0.03 -11.21
C ARG A 357 14.31 1.50 -11.11
N ILE A 358 13.12 2.12 -11.23
CA ILE A 358 12.98 3.59 -11.26
C ILE A 358 12.92 4.15 -9.84
N ASN A 359 12.17 3.51 -8.94
CA ASN A 359 11.99 3.96 -7.58
C ASN A 359 12.04 2.78 -6.59
N VAL A 360 12.54 3.05 -5.38
CA VAL A 360 12.52 2.15 -4.24
C VAL A 360 11.81 2.88 -3.08
N PRO A 361 10.48 2.78 -2.96
CA PRO A 361 9.69 3.57 -1.98
C PRO A 361 10.14 3.40 -0.53
N ALA A 362 10.66 2.23 -0.17
CA ALA A 362 11.19 1.95 1.16
C ALA A 362 12.50 2.69 1.47
N ASN A 363 13.18 3.23 0.46
CA ASN A 363 14.43 3.96 0.63
C ASN A 363 14.17 5.48 0.68
N PRO A 364 14.18 6.13 1.86
CA PRO A 364 13.92 7.56 1.97
C PRO A 364 14.97 8.46 1.31
N LYS A 365 16.13 7.87 0.96
CA LYS A 365 17.23 8.57 0.28
C LYS A 365 17.31 8.22 -1.20
N HIS A 366 16.32 7.51 -1.75
CA HIS A 366 16.29 7.18 -3.18
C HIS A 366 16.20 8.46 -4.02
N TYR A 367 16.94 8.46 -5.12
CA TYR A 367 17.01 9.61 -6.01
C TYR A 367 16.47 9.26 -7.41
N TRP A 368 15.42 9.91 -7.85
CA TRP A 368 14.75 9.71 -9.14
C TRP A 368 15.61 10.22 -10.29
N ARG A 369 16.56 9.40 -10.76
CA ARG A 369 17.51 9.78 -11.83
C ARG A 369 17.69 8.70 -12.89
N TRP A 370 16.74 7.79 -12.99
CA TRP A 370 16.78 6.74 -14.01
C TRP A 370 16.93 7.35 -15.42
N ARG A 371 17.73 6.72 -16.26
CA ARG A 371 17.91 7.06 -17.66
C ARG A 371 17.90 5.80 -18.48
N MET A 372 17.28 5.90 -19.67
CA MET A 372 17.32 4.86 -20.67
C MET A 372 18.77 4.59 -21.09
N HIS A 373 19.18 3.32 -21.14
CA HIS A 373 20.56 2.92 -21.44
C HIS A 373 20.86 2.88 -22.94
N ILE A 374 19.83 2.96 -23.79
CA ILE A 374 19.93 3.02 -25.26
C ILE A 374 19.54 4.43 -25.71
N THR A 375 20.25 5.00 -26.64
CA THR A 375 19.89 6.31 -27.26
C THR A 375 18.69 6.14 -28.19
N LEU A 376 17.97 7.22 -28.44
CA LEU A 376 16.85 7.20 -29.39
C LEU A 376 17.34 6.88 -30.83
N GLU A 377 18.52 7.36 -31.19
CA GLU A 377 19.15 7.09 -32.47
C GLU A 377 19.54 5.63 -32.68
N GLU A 378 19.94 4.95 -31.61
CA GLU A 378 20.19 3.50 -31.62
C GLU A 378 18.90 2.71 -31.68
N LEU A 379 17.88 3.10 -30.89
CA LEU A 379 16.56 2.48 -30.92
C LEU A 379 15.91 2.58 -32.33
N MET A 380 16.03 3.72 -32.99
CA MET A 380 15.48 3.89 -34.32
C MET A 380 16.11 2.96 -35.38
N LYS A 381 17.28 2.38 -35.09
CA LYS A 381 17.99 1.43 -35.96
C LYS A 381 17.63 -0.04 -35.65
N GLN A 382 16.82 -0.29 -34.62
CA GLN A 382 16.41 -1.63 -34.23
C GLN A 382 15.17 -2.06 -35.01
N ASP A 383 15.28 -2.21 -36.34
CA ASP A 383 14.14 -2.47 -37.21
C ASP A 383 13.33 -3.69 -36.81
N ALA A 384 14.00 -4.81 -36.50
CA ALA A 384 13.34 -6.05 -36.12
C ALA A 384 12.55 -5.92 -34.79
N PHE A 385 13.14 -5.25 -33.82
CA PHE A 385 12.46 -4.98 -32.52
C PHE A 385 11.27 -4.05 -32.71
N ASN A 386 11.44 -2.96 -33.43
CA ASN A 386 10.40 -1.98 -33.70
C ASN A 386 9.24 -2.60 -34.52
N GLU A 387 9.55 -3.46 -35.50
CA GLU A 387 8.53 -4.19 -36.27
C GLU A 387 7.79 -5.20 -35.40
N LYS A 388 8.51 -5.93 -34.55
CA LYS A 388 7.90 -6.88 -33.59
C LYS A 388 6.87 -6.19 -32.69
N ILE A 389 7.21 -5.04 -32.08
CA ILE A 389 6.29 -4.25 -31.23
C ILE A 389 5.06 -3.83 -32.05
N ARG A 390 5.26 -3.27 -33.24
CA ARG A 390 4.18 -2.82 -34.13
C ARG A 390 3.23 -3.98 -34.44
N ASN A 391 3.76 -5.14 -34.77
CA ASN A 391 2.97 -6.33 -35.08
C ASN A 391 2.18 -6.81 -33.85
N MET A 392 2.81 -6.88 -32.68
CA MET A 392 2.13 -7.29 -31.43
C MET A 392 0.96 -6.36 -31.09
N ILE A 393 1.12 -5.04 -31.25
CA ILE A 393 0.05 -4.05 -31.03
C ILE A 393 -1.06 -4.24 -32.07
N ALA A 394 -0.72 -4.36 -33.35
CA ALA A 394 -1.71 -4.55 -34.42
C ALA A 394 -2.49 -5.85 -34.28
N GLU A 395 -1.83 -6.96 -33.92
CA GLU A 395 -2.44 -8.28 -33.67
C GLU A 395 -3.44 -8.24 -32.49
N SER A 396 -3.16 -7.43 -31.48
CA SER A 396 -4.06 -7.26 -30.32
C SER A 396 -5.30 -6.41 -30.61
N GLY A 397 -5.37 -5.75 -31.78
CA GLY A 397 -6.48 -4.88 -32.15
C GLY A 397 -6.42 -3.49 -31.52
N ARG A 398 -5.27 -3.08 -30.98
CA ARG A 398 -5.05 -1.77 -30.35
C ARG A 398 -4.39 -0.76 -31.28
#